data_6039a9bc9ac3cd2680f25b24eca8f4fa
#
_entry.id   6039a9bc9ac3cd2680f25b24eca8f4fa
#
_cell.length_a   1.000
_cell.length_b   1.000
_cell.length_c   1.000
_cell.angle_alpha   90.00
_cell.angle_beta   90.00
_cell.angle_gamma   90.00
#
_symmetry.space_group_name_H-M   'P 1'
#
loop_
_entity.id
_entity.type
_entity.pdbx_description
1 polymer ?
#
loop_
_entity_poly.entity_id
_entity_poly.type
_entity_poly.pdbx_seq_one_letter_code
_entity_poly.pdbx_strand_id
1 'polypeptide(L)'
;MPDISPVAEFDFVIVGAGSAGCLLANRLSANPDHRVLLIEAGGRDNWFWIKVPVGYLYTIANPRTDWCFTTEPDPGLAGRSIIYARGRVIGGCSSINAMIHMRGQASDYTLWAQATGDERWLWGGPDRPGETLAIYKQLEHYFGGADDWHGSGGEIRVERPRVRWKILDAWQAAAAQVGIAPIDEFNRGDNAGSAYFHVNQRRGRRWSMADAFLHPVAHRPNLTVYTHAQALQVLMDDQVHDHQRRGAWTTAQRRATGVRLLKDGQIVDVRARREVVLSAGAIGSPHLMQVSG
;
A
#
# COMPACT_ATOMS: atom_id res chain seq x y z
N MET A 1 30.71 -5.60 -28.71
CA MET A 1 30.34 -5.41 -27.30
C MET A 1 28.93 -4.85 -27.31
N PRO A 2 27.98 -5.37 -26.56
CA PRO A 2 26.67 -4.73 -26.50
C PRO A 2 26.85 -3.33 -25.94
N ASP A 3 26.23 -2.36 -26.59
CA ASP A 3 26.21 -0.96 -26.23
C ASP A 3 25.59 -0.86 -24.83
N ILE A 4 26.40 -0.57 -23.81
CA ILE A 4 25.92 -0.40 -22.44
C ILE A 4 25.31 0.98 -22.41
N SER A 5 24.01 1.08 -22.73
CA SER A 5 23.25 2.29 -22.49
C SER A 5 23.52 2.76 -21.04
N PRO A 6 23.74 4.07 -20.81
CA PRO A 6 24.06 4.55 -19.47
C PRO A 6 22.98 4.12 -18.51
N VAL A 7 23.39 3.42 -17.45
CA VAL A 7 22.48 2.94 -16.40
C VAL A 7 21.78 4.15 -15.78
N ALA A 8 20.46 4.20 -15.87
CA ALA A 8 19.70 5.31 -15.29
C ALA A 8 19.88 5.35 -13.77
N GLU A 9 20.17 6.52 -13.22
CA GLU A 9 20.48 6.71 -11.82
C GLU A 9 19.48 7.65 -11.15
N PHE A 10 19.03 7.27 -9.95
CA PHE A 10 18.06 7.99 -9.12
C PHE A 10 18.56 8.05 -7.68
N ASP A 11 18.04 8.97 -6.88
CA ASP A 11 18.31 8.97 -5.44
C ASP A 11 17.54 7.87 -4.74
N PHE A 12 16.26 7.74 -5.08
CA PHE A 12 15.37 6.73 -4.53
C PHE A 12 14.73 5.91 -5.66
N VAL A 13 14.77 4.59 -5.50
CA VAL A 13 14.08 3.64 -6.39
C VAL A 13 13.00 2.92 -5.57
N ILE A 14 11.74 3.20 -5.88
CA ILE A 14 10.57 2.65 -5.19
C ILE A 14 9.97 1.54 -6.04
N VAL A 15 9.93 0.32 -5.51
CA VAL A 15 9.39 -0.86 -6.19
C VAL A 15 7.95 -1.12 -5.76
N GLY A 16 7.01 -0.97 -6.68
CA GLY A 16 5.56 -1.14 -6.49
C GLY A 16 4.85 0.20 -6.26
N ALA A 17 3.99 0.60 -7.22
CA ALA A 17 3.13 1.77 -7.12
C ALA A 17 1.79 1.46 -6.44
N GLY A 18 1.81 0.64 -5.39
CA GLY A 18 0.69 0.40 -4.50
C GLY A 18 0.45 1.57 -3.54
N SER A 19 -0.31 1.34 -2.47
CA SER A 19 -0.68 2.38 -1.51
C SER A 19 0.53 3.08 -0.89
N ALA A 20 1.51 2.30 -0.41
CA ALA A 20 2.72 2.83 0.21
C ALA A 20 3.62 3.53 -0.83
N GLY A 21 3.83 2.90 -2.01
CA GLY A 21 4.70 3.47 -3.05
C GLY A 21 4.18 4.79 -3.61
N CYS A 22 2.87 4.94 -3.79
CA CYS A 22 2.26 6.21 -4.20
C CYS A 22 2.50 7.33 -3.18
N LEU A 23 2.34 7.03 -1.88
CA LEU A 23 2.61 7.99 -0.80
C LEU A 23 4.10 8.36 -0.74
N LEU A 24 4.99 7.36 -0.79
CA LEU A 24 6.44 7.59 -0.73
C LEU A 24 6.94 8.39 -1.93
N ALA A 25 6.44 8.10 -3.13
CA ALA A 25 6.75 8.88 -4.33
C ALA A 25 6.34 10.35 -4.17
N ASN A 26 5.16 10.60 -3.58
CA ASN A 26 4.69 11.95 -3.26
C ASN A 26 5.64 12.67 -2.29
N ARG A 27 5.95 12.02 -1.16
CA ARG A 27 6.73 12.65 -0.08
C ARG A 27 8.20 12.83 -0.47
N LEU A 28 8.84 11.84 -1.07
CA LEU A 28 10.25 11.91 -1.46
C LEU A 28 10.50 12.90 -2.61
N SER A 29 9.60 12.98 -3.58
CA SER A 29 9.69 13.94 -4.68
C SER A 29 9.31 15.39 -4.30
N ALA A 30 8.87 15.63 -3.06
CA ALA A 30 8.61 16.98 -2.58
C ALA A 30 9.90 17.82 -2.48
N ASN A 31 11.03 17.18 -2.23
CA ASN A 31 12.33 17.82 -2.38
C ASN A 31 12.77 17.76 -3.85
N PRO A 32 12.92 18.91 -4.54
CA PRO A 32 13.27 18.94 -5.96
C PRO A 32 14.66 18.36 -6.26
N ASP A 33 15.56 18.31 -5.27
CA ASP A 33 16.90 17.75 -5.42
C ASP A 33 16.92 16.22 -5.40
N HIS A 34 15.82 15.58 -5.01
CA HIS A 34 15.68 14.12 -5.02
C HIS A 34 15.15 13.63 -6.37
N ARG A 35 15.94 12.89 -7.10
CA ARG A 35 15.47 12.14 -8.28
C ARG A 35 14.83 10.84 -7.83
N VAL A 36 13.51 10.71 -8.02
CA VAL A 36 12.70 9.57 -7.56
C VAL A 36 12.20 8.75 -8.74
N LEU A 37 12.44 7.43 -8.71
CA LEU A 37 11.84 6.47 -9.64
C LEU A 37 10.81 5.64 -8.90
N LEU A 38 9.59 5.57 -9.43
CA LEU A 38 8.53 4.66 -9.02
C LEU A 38 8.32 3.62 -10.11
N ILE A 39 8.42 2.32 -9.74
CA ILE A 39 8.31 1.18 -10.66
C ILE A 39 7.00 0.45 -10.39
N GLU A 40 6.22 0.18 -11.43
CA GLU A 40 4.96 -0.59 -11.37
C GLU A 40 4.96 -1.68 -12.46
N ALA A 41 4.69 -2.91 -12.03
CA ALA A 41 4.62 -4.05 -12.95
C ALA A 41 3.40 -4.01 -13.87
N GLY A 42 2.31 -3.42 -13.40
CA GLY A 42 1.08 -3.25 -14.16
C GLY A 42 1.03 -1.94 -14.94
N GLY A 43 -0.15 -1.68 -15.51
CA GLY A 43 -0.43 -0.50 -16.30
C GLY A 43 -0.96 0.68 -15.47
N ARG A 44 -1.44 1.70 -16.20
CA ARG A 44 -2.07 2.89 -15.60
C ARG A 44 -3.48 2.55 -15.10
N ASP A 45 -3.94 3.30 -14.08
CA ASP A 45 -5.27 3.16 -13.45
C ASP A 45 -6.39 3.93 -14.18
N ASN A 46 -6.27 4.09 -15.50
CA ASN A 46 -7.21 4.83 -16.34
C ASN A 46 -8.36 3.97 -16.89
N TRP A 47 -8.41 2.69 -16.55
CA TRP A 47 -9.52 1.84 -16.97
C TRP A 47 -10.79 2.21 -16.21
N PHE A 48 -11.92 2.37 -16.95
CA PHE A 48 -13.21 2.84 -16.42
C PHE A 48 -13.66 2.13 -15.14
N TRP A 49 -13.55 0.78 -15.12
CA TRP A 49 -14.01 -0.02 -13.98
C TRP A 49 -13.22 0.23 -12.69
N ILE A 50 -11.99 0.72 -12.76
CA ILE A 50 -11.24 1.12 -11.57
C ILE A 50 -11.93 2.29 -10.85
N LYS A 51 -12.50 3.24 -11.60
CA LYS A 51 -13.09 4.45 -11.01
C LYS A 51 -14.54 4.27 -10.55
N VAL A 52 -15.23 3.25 -11.05
CA VAL A 52 -16.61 2.93 -10.66
C VAL A 52 -16.60 2.04 -9.42
N PRO A 53 -17.35 2.37 -8.33
CA PRO A 53 -17.31 1.61 -7.09
C PRO A 53 -17.58 0.10 -7.25
N VAL A 54 -18.62 -0.29 -7.98
CA VAL A 54 -18.94 -1.70 -8.27
C VAL A 54 -17.92 -2.38 -9.20
N GLY A 55 -17.05 -1.60 -9.82
CA GLY A 55 -16.05 -2.07 -10.76
C GLY A 55 -15.03 -3.05 -10.20
N TYR A 56 -14.92 -3.16 -8.86
CA TYR A 56 -14.06 -4.17 -8.24
C TYR A 56 -14.44 -5.60 -8.68
N LEU A 57 -15.70 -5.86 -9.03
CA LEU A 57 -16.16 -7.13 -9.57
C LEU A 57 -15.57 -7.46 -10.95
N TYR A 58 -15.08 -6.46 -11.67
CA TYR A 58 -14.45 -6.60 -12.99
C TYR A 58 -12.93 -6.48 -12.95
N THR A 59 -12.38 -5.86 -11.89
CA THR A 59 -10.93 -5.65 -11.74
C THR A 59 -10.23 -6.76 -10.98
N ILE A 60 -10.93 -7.44 -10.06
CA ILE A 60 -10.45 -8.64 -9.36
C ILE A 60 -10.48 -9.83 -10.33
N ALA A 61 -9.46 -10.69 -10.25
CA ALA A 61 -9.24 -11.83 -11.13
C ALA A 61 -9.13 -11.46 -12.63
N ASN A 62 -8.81 -10.20 -12.94
CA ASN A 62 -8.58 -9.72 -14.29
C ASN A 62 -7.08 -9.44 -14.49
N PRO A 63 -6.39 -10.13 -15.41
CA PRO A 63 -4.94 -10.00 -15.60
C PRO A 63 -4.50 -8.60 -16.06
N ARG A 64 -5.44 -7.74 -16.46
CA ARG A 64 -5.16 -6.32 -16.74
C ARG A 64 -4.79 -5.53 -15.48
N THR A 65 -5.37 -5.91 -14.32
CA THR A 65 -5.30 -5.13 -13.07
C THR A 65 -4.97 -5.95 -11.84
N ASP A 66 -4.93 -7.27 -11.98
CA ASP A 66 -4.69 -8.21 -10.89
C ASP A 66 -3.58 -9.19 -11.27
N TRP A 67 -2.75 -9.59 -10.32
CA TRP A 67 -1.77 -10.66 -10.49
C TRP A 67 -2.44 -12.03 -10.68
N CYS A 68 -3.72 -12.16 -10.33
CA CYS A 68 -4.50 -13.39 -10.41
C CYS A 68 -3.88 -14.56 -9.62
N PHE A 69 -3.29 -14.28 -8.47
CA PHE A 69 -2.75 -15.33 -7.61
C PHE A 69 -3.86 -16.24 -7.09
N THR A 70 -3.51 -17.51 -6.94
CA THR A 70 -4.34 -18.52 -6.26
C THR A 70 -3.48 -19.24 -5.23
N THR A 71 -4.10 -19.66 -4.12
CA THR A 71 -3.40 -20.48 -3.13
C THR A 71 -3.24 -21.91 -3.66
N GLU A 72 -2.26 -22.65 -3.12
CA GLU A 72 -2.26 -24.10 -3.25
C GLU A 72 -3.53 -24.70 -2.63
N PRO A 73 -3.96 -25.89 -3.05
CA PRO A 73 -5.07 -26.59 -2.43
C PRO A 73 -4.82 -26.81 -0.93
N ASP A 74 -5.78 -26.41 -0.09
CA ASP A 74 -5.66 -26.52 1.37
C ASP A 74 -6.58 -27.64 1.89
N PRO A 75 -6.05 -28.65 2.60
CA PRO A 75 -6.85 -29.71 3.20
C PRO A 75 -7.91 -29.18 4.18
N GLY A 76 -7.63 -28.11 4.93
CA GLY A 76 -8.58 -27.44 5.83
C GLY A 76 -9.76 -26.79 5.11
N LEU A 77 -9.63 -26.56 3.81
CA LEU A 77 -10.66 -26.01 2.92
C LEU A 77 -11.25 -27.08 1.98
N ALA A 78 -11.22 -28.35 2.37
CA ALA A 78 -11.66 -29.48 1.54
C ALA A 78 -10.95 -29.56 0.18
N GLY A 79 -9.65 -29.26 0.15
CA GLY A 79 -8.81 -29.29 -1.05
C GLY A 79 -9.04 -28.15 -2.03
N ARG A 80 -9.72 -27.08 -1.62
CA ARG A 80 -9.97 -25.93 -2.49
C ARG A 80 -8.78 -24.97 -2.52
N SER A 81 -8.53 -24.40 -3.71
CA SER A 81 -7.70 -23.22 -3.90
C SER A 81 -8.56 -21.96 -3.81
N ILE A 82 -8.01 -20.89 -3.27
CA ILE A 82 -8.69 -19.59 -3.11
C ILE A 82 -7.99 -18.55 -3.99
N ILE A 83 -8.78 -17.72 -4.67
CA ILE A 83 -8.27 -16.54 -5.37
C ILE A 83 -7.70 -15.58 -4.35
N TYR A 84 -6.47 -15.15 -4.55
CA TYR A 84 -5.76 -14.21 -3.69
C TYR A 84 -5.44 -12.93 -4.48
N ALA A 85 -6.46 -12.10 -4.66
CA ALA A 85 -6.38 -10.90 -5.48
C ALA A 85 -5.31 -9.91 -4.98
N ARG A 86 -4.44 -9.47 -5.88
CA ARG A 86 -3.42 -8.43 -5.63
C ARG A 86 -3.33 -7.52 -6.83
N GLY A 87 -3.48 -6.21 -6.60
CA GLY A 87 -3.44 -5.23 -7.67
C GLY A 87 -2.12 -5.23 -8.44
N ARG A 88 -2.21 -5.30 -9.76
CA ARG A 88 -1.12 -5.13 -10.74
C ARG A 88 -1.43 -3.94 -11.61
N VAL A 89 -1.38 -2.77 -11.01
CA VAL A 89 -1.80 -1.50 -11.60
C VAL A 89 -1.36 -0.34 -10.71
N ILE A 90 -1.19 0.85 -11.24
CA ILE A 90 -0.98 2.07 -10.44
C ILE A 90 -2.06 2.18 -9.35
N GLY A 91 -1.65 2.43 -8.11
CA GLY A 91 -2.49 2.39 -6.92
C GLY A 91 -2.58 1.00 -6.27
N GLY A 92 -2.10 -0.06 -6.93
CA GLY A 92 -2.10 -1.44 -6.41
C GLY A 92 -3.48 -1.90 -5.96
N CYS A 93 -3.56 -2.54 -4.79
CA CYS A 93 -4.83 -3.03 -4.24
C CYS A 93 -5.85 -1.91 -3.98
N SER A 94 -5.44 -0.66 -3.73
CA SER A 94 -6.39 0.44 -3.57
C SER A 94 -7.17 0.78 -4.84
N SER A 95 -6.67 0.35 -6.00
CA SER A 95 -7.34 0.50 -7.30
C SER A 95 -8.34 -0.62 -7.61
N ILE A 96 -8.29 -1.76 -6.88
CA ILE A 96 -9.16 -2.93 -7.17
C ILE A 96 -9.97 -3.43 -5.97
N ASN A 97 -9.75 -2.95 -4.74
CA ASN A 97 -10.46 -3.36 -3.53
C ASN A 97 -11.90 -2.83 -3.47
N ALA A 98 -12.67 -3.26 -2.48
CA ALA A 98 -14.03 -2.79 -2.22
C ALA A 98 -14.11 -1.41 -1.52
N MET A 99 -13.00 -0.68 -1.38
CA MET A 99 -12.89 0.67 -0.83
C MET A 99 -13.28 0.83 0.64
N ILE A 100 -13.47 -0.23 1.39
CA ILE A 100 -13.80 -0.16 2.80
C ILE A 100 -12.67 0.55 3.55
N HIS A 101 -13.03 1.61 4.29
CA HIS A 101 -12.11 2.35 5.14
C HIS A 101 -12.28 1.92 6.59
N MET A 102 -11.36 1.10 7.06
CA MET A 102 -11.36 0.57 8.42
C MET A 102 -9.93 0.56 8.94
N ARG A 103 -9.75 1.07 10.16
CA ARG A 103 -8.48 1.07 10.88
C ARG A 103 -8.36 -0.19 11.71
N GLY A 104 -7.14 -0.58 12.07
CA GLY A 104 -6.90 -1.57 13.12
C GLY A 104 -7.36 -1.07 14.48
N GLN A 105 -7.53 -1.99 15.42
CA GLN A 105 -7.79 -1.66 16.81
C GLN A 105 -6.51 -1.24 17.55
N ALA A 106 -6.65 -0.54 18.66
CA ALA A 106 -5.51 -0.15 19.48
C ALA A 106 -4.64 -1.35 19.91
N SER A 107 -5.27 -2.51 20.14
CA SER A 107 -4.57 -3.76 20.47
C SER A 107 -3.62 -4.23 19.36
N ASP A 108 -3.99 -4.05 18.08
CA ASP A 108 -3.14 -4.47 16.94
C ASP A 108 -1.83 -3.68 16.94
N TYR A 109 -1.91 -2.38 17.18
CA TYR A 109 -0.74 -1.49 17.25
C TYR A 109 0.09 -1.70 18.51
N THR A 110 -0.55 -2.11 19.62
CA THR A 110 0.16 -2.52 20.83
C THR A 110 1.05 -3.74 20.57
N LEU A 111 0.54 -4.73 19.81
CA LEU A 111 1.34 -5.89 19.38
C LEU A 111 2.51 -5.47 18.49
N TRP A 112 2.30 -4.51 17.60
CA TRP A 112 3.40 -3.99 16.75
C TRP A 112 4.45 -3.26 17.58
N ALA A 113 4.04 -2.41 18.51
CA ALA A 113 4.96 -1.73 19.42
C ALA A 113 5.82 -2.72 20.24
N GLN A 114 5.20 -3.78 20.76
CA GLN A 114 5.89 -4.85 21.49
C GLN A 114 6.86 -5.61 20.58
N ALA A 115 6.44 -5.98 19.38
CA ALA A 115 7.25 -6.75 18.45
C ALA A 115 8.48 -5.98 17.91
N THR A 116 8.36 -4.66 17.79
CA THR A 116 9.41 -3.78 17.24
C THR A 116 10.24 -3.09 18.33
N GLY A 117 9.74 -3.04 19.58
CA GLY A 117 10.33 -2.23 20.64
C GLY A 117 10.16 -0.72 20.42
N ASP A 118 9.24 -0.30 19.56
CA ASP A 118 9.04 1.10 19.20
C ASP A 118 7.63 1.58 19.59
N GLU A 119 7.57 2.39 20.64
CA GLU A 119 6.31 2.91 21.20
C GLU A 119 5.56 3.87 20.26
N ARG A 120 6.18 4.39 19.20
CA ARG A 120 5.49 5.21 18.20
C ARG A 120 4.36 4.46 17.49
N TRP A 121 4.44 3.12 17.43
CA TRP A 121 3.36 2.26 16.94
C TRP A 121 2.12 2.24 17.81
N LEU A 122 2.19 2.60 19.09
CA LEU A 122 1.01 2.67 19.95
C LEU A 122 -0.06 3.59 19.34
N TRP A 123 -1.32 3.32 19.69
CA TRP A 123 -2.44 4.07 19.11
C TRP A 123 -2.31 5.58 19.33
N GLY A 124 -1.93 6.00 20.54
CA GLY A 124 -1.80 7.41 20.88
C GLY A 124 -3.13 8.07 21.25
N GLY A 125 -3.02 9.31 21.69
CA GLY A 125 -4.13 10.16 22.11
C GLY A 125 -3.61 11.33 22.94
N PRO A 126 -4.49 12.23 23.43
CA PRO A 126 -4.05 13.46 24.13
C PRO A 126 -3.12 13.21 25.32
N ASP A 127 -3.34 12.09 26.06
CA ASP A 127 -2.57 11.74 27.26
C ASP A 127 -1.97 10.33 27.18
N ARG A 128 -1.76 9.81 25.96
CA ARG A 128 -1.26 8.45 25.74
C ARG A 128 -0.11 8.45 24.75
N PRO A 129 0.95 7.64 24.98
CA PRO A 129 2.03 7.50 24.03
C PRO A 129 1.55 6.91 22.70
N GLY A 130 2.25 7.20 21.61
CA GLY A 130 2.00 6.69 20.27
C GLY A 130 1.62 7.77 19.26
N GLU A 131 1.88 7.47 18.02
CA GLU A 131 1.68 8.41 16.89
C GLU A 131 0.64 7.90 15.87
N THR A 132 0.15 6.66 16.03
CA THR A 132 -0.67 5.98 15.01
C THR A 132 -1.95 6.74 14.68
N LEU A 133 -2.72 7.16 15.71
CA LEU A 133 -3.95 7.94 15.50
C LEU A 133 -3.65 9.29 14.85
N ALA A 134 -2.59 9.97 15.28
CA ALA A 134 -2.19 11.26 14.73
C ALA A 134 -1.85 11.15 13.24
N ILE A 135 -1.14 10.09 12.83
CA ILE A 135 -0.84 9.81 11.42
C ILE A 135 -2.11 9.53 10.62
N TYR A 136 -3.04 8.72 11.14
CA TYR A 136 -4.33 8.49 10.48
C TYR A 136 -5.09 9.80 10.27
N LYS A 137 -5.17 10.64 11.29
CA LYS A 137 -5.85 11.95 11.20
C LYS A 137 -5.16 12.88 10.20
N GLN A 138 -3.84 12.88 10.16
CA GLN A 138 -3.08 13.69 9.20
C GLN A 138 -3.36 13.30 7.74
N LEU A 139 -3.48 12.00 7.46
CA LEU A 139 -3.70 11.49 6.11
C LEU A 139 -5.17 11.60 5.66
N GLU A 140 -6.10 11.73 6.59
CA GLU A 140 -7.53 11.61 6.33
C GLU A 140 -8.18 12.94 5.96
N HIS A 141 -9.13 12.86 5.02
CA HIS A 141 -10.12 13.90 4.74
C HIS A 141 -11.52 13.31 4.94
N TYR A 142 -11.98 13.32 6.18
CA TYR A 142 -13.25 12.76 6.58
C TYR A 142 -14.42 13.65 6.16
N PHE A 143 -15.52 13.06 5.72
CA PHE A 143 -16.71 13.82 5.25
C PHE A 143 -17.39 14.63 6.35
N GLY A 144 -17.29 14.18 7.62
CA GLY A 144 -17.86 14.85 8.79
C GLY A 144 -16.99 15.96 9.39
N GLY A 145 -15.80 16.20 8.82
CA GLY A 145 -14.83 17.13 9.38
C GLY A 145 -13.90 16.50 10.40
N ALA A 146 -13.07 17.31 11.06
CA ALA A 146 -12.15 16.85 12.09
C ALA A 146 -12.87 16.70 13.44
N ASP A 147 -12.53 15.65 14.17
CA ASP A 147 -12.93 15.41 15.56
C ASP A 147 -11.79 14.69 16.31
N ASP A 148 -12.07 14.10 17.48
CA ASP A 148 -11.06 13.38 18.28
C ASP A 148 -10.48 12.17 17.52
N TRP A 149 -11.25 11.56 16.61
CA TRP A 149 -10.91 10.34 15.89
C TRP A 149 -10.56 10.59 14.42
N HIS A 150 -11.09 11.64 13.83
CA HIS A 150 -11.00 11.92 12.40
C HIS A 150 -10.19 13.17 12.09
N GLY A 151 -9.57 13.14 10.91
CA GLY A 151 -8.87 14.29 10.34
C GLY A 151 -9.63 14.95 9.20
N SER A 152 -9.26 16.18 8.88
CA SER A 152 -9.71 16.88 7.69
C SER A 152 -8.54 17.53 6.97
N GLY A 153 -8.62 17.60 5.63
CA GLY A 153 -7.56 18.22 4.82
C GLY A 153 -6.46 17.29 4.35
N GLY A 154 -6.44 16.02 4.83
CA GLY A 154 -5.52 15.00 4.30
C GLY A 154 -5.90 14.54 2.90
N GLU A 155 -5.07 13.71 2.30
CA GLU A 155 -5.23 13.30 0.90
C GLU A 155 -6.20 12.12 0.75
N ILE A 156 -6.39 11.30 1.79
CA ILE A 156 -7.25 10.11 1.78
C ILE A 156 -8.69 10.52 2.04
N ARG A 157 -9.48 10.64 0.98
CA ARG A 157 -10.90 10.97 1.10
C ARG A 157 -11.69 9.78 1.66
N VAL A 158 -12.53 10.05 2.68
CA VAL A 158 -13.44 9.09 3.30
C VAL A 158 -14.87 9.66 3.23
N GLU A 159 -15.79 8.85 2.70
CA GLU A 159 -17.21 9.22 2.55
C GLU A 159 -18.13 8.11 3.08
N ARG A 160 -19.39 8.47 3.35
CA ARG A 160 -20.44 7.46 3.56
C ARG A 160 -20.77 6.78 2.24
N PRO A 161 -21.10 5.47 2.23
CA PRO A 161 -21.58 4.80 1.03
C PRO A 161 -22.89 5.44 0.59
N ARG A 162 -23.05 5.63 -0.73
CA ARG A 162 -24.27 6.25 -1.30
C ARG A 162 -25.43 5.27 -1.41
N VAL A 163 -25.12 3.98 -1.47
CA VAL A 163 -26.11 2.91 -1.61
C VAL A 163 -26.43 2.36 -0.23
N ARG A 164 -27.72 2.34 0.09
CA ARG A 164 -28.28 1.65 1.26
C ARG A 164 -29.32 0.63 0.78
N TRP A 165 -29.33 -0.51 1.45
CA TRP A 165 -30.21 -1.61 1.09
C TRP A 165 -31.11 -1.96 2.27
N LYS A 166 -32.42 -2.03 2.07
CA LYS A 166 -33.37 -2.40 3.11
C LYS A 166 -33.03 -3.72 3.80
N ILE A 167 -32.45 -4.67 3.06
CA ILE A 167 -32.01 -5.95 3.62
C ILE A 167 -30.86 -5.78 4.63
N LEU A 168 -29.94 -4.83 4.41
CA LEU A 168 -28.87 -4.54 5.34
C LEU A 168 -29.37 -3.80 6.57
N ASP A 169 -30.35 -2.89 6.41
CA ASP A 169 -31.00 -2.24 7.53
C ASP A 169 -31.77 -3.27 8.41
N ALA A 170 -32.47 -4.23 7.79
CA ALA A 170 -33.13 -5.33 8.47
C ALA A 170 -32.12 -6.27 9.16
N TRP A 171 -30.99 -6.56 8.52
CA TRP A 171 -29.92 -7.35 9.12
C TRP A 171 -29.34 -6.65 10.38
N GLN A 172 -29.11 -5.35 10.30
CA GLN A 172 -28.61 -4.56 11.45
C GLN A 172 -29.61 -4.58 12.61
N ALA A 173 -30.91 -4.45 12.32
CA ALA A 173 -31.98 -4.54 13.33
C ALA A 173 -32.05 -5.97 13.96
N ALA A 174 -31.87 -7.03 13.16
CA ALA A 174 -31.80 -8.39 13.66
C ALA A 174 -30.56 -8.65 14.51
N ALA A 175 -29.40 -8.10 14.12
CA ALA A 175 -28.16 -8.16 14.89
C ALA A 175 -28.32 -7.55 16.29
N ALA A 176 -29.02 -6.41 16.38
CA ALA A 176 -29.33 -5.77 17.65
C ALA A 176 -30.17 -6.66 18.59
N GLN A 177 -31.10 -7.48 18.04
CA GLN A 177 -31.92 -8.40 18.82
C GLN A 177 -31.13 -9.54 19.47
N VAL A 178 -29.96 -9.87 18.91
CA VAL A 178 -29.05 -10.88 19.48
C VAL A 178 -27.86 -10.28 20.21
N GLY A 179 -27.93 -8.99 20.57
CA GLY A 179 -26.97 -8.30 21.42
C GLY A 179 -25.78 -7.65 20.67
N ILE A 180 -25.79 -7.61 19.32
CA ILE A 180 -24.79 -6.86 18.55
C ILE A 180 -25.26 -5.42 18.40
N ALA A 181 -24.67 -4.51 19.16
CA ALA A 181 -25.08 -3.12 19.19
C ALA A 181 -24.95 -2.42 17.81
N PRO A 182 -25.95 -1.62 17.38
CA PRO A 182 -25.74 -0.71 16.27
C PRO A 182 -24.78 0.39 16.69
N ILE A 183 -23.79 0.68 15.83
CA ILE A 183 -22.83 1.78 16.01
C ILE A 183 -22.87 2.70 14.79
N ASP A 184 -22.41 3.92 14.96
CA ASP A 184 -22.39 4.89 13.86
C ASP A 184 -21.30 4.58 12.83
N GLU A 185 -20.16 4.06 13.32
CA GLU A 185 -18.99 3.72 12.50
C GLU A 185 -17.95 2.91 13.29
N PHE A 186 -16.93 2.38 12.58
CA PHE A 186 -15.93 1.46 13.14
C PHE A 186 -14.61 2.12 13.56
N ASN A 187 -14.37 3.41 13.30
CA ASN A 187 -13.05 4.04 13.42
C ASN A 187 -12.89 4.91 14.68
N ARG A 188 -13.72 4.71 15.71
CA ARG A 188 -13.70 5.47 16.97
C ARG A 188 -13.01 4.73 18.13
N GLY A 189 -12.06 3.85 17.82
CA GLY A 189 -11.26 3.13 18.82
C GLY A 189 -11.84 1.80 19.27
N ASP A 190 -13.16 1.62 19.28
CA ASP A 190 -13.85 0.34 19.42
C ASP A 190 -14.71 0.08 18.18
N ASN A 191 -14.50 -1.08 17.56
CA ASN A 191 -15.24 -1.50 16.38
C ASN A 191 -16.22 -2.66 16.65
N ALA A 192 -16.56 -2.92 17.92
CA ALA A 192 -17.55 -3.91 18.29
C ALA A 192 -18.97 -3.39 18.01
N GLY A 193 -19.64 -3.99 17.03
CA GLY A 193 -21.00 -3.58 16.68
C GLY A 193 -21.33 -3.81 15.21
N SER A 194 -22.43 -3.21 14.75
CA SER A 194 -22.88 -3.27 13.36
C SER A 194 -23.12 -1.87 12.80
N ALA A 195 -22.53 -1.59 11.65
CA ALA A 195 -22.64 -0.32 10.93
C ALA A 195 -22.46 -0.50 9.41
N TYR A 196 -22.81 0.54 8.66
CA TYR A 196 -22.34 0.66 7.28
C TYR A 196 -20.89 1.12 7.26
N PHE A 197 -20.04 0.45 6.50
CA PHE A 197 -18.66 0.86 6.33
C PHE A 197 -18.55 2.24 5.65
N HIS A 198 -17.67 3.09 6.15
CA HIS A 198 -17.19 4.22 5.37
C HIS A 198 -16.27 3.75 4.26
N VAL A 199 -16.14 4.54 3.21
CA VAL A 199 -15.46 4.12 1.98
C VAL A 199 -14.51 5.19 1.45
N ASN A 200 -13.41 4.75 0.84
CA ASN A 200 -12.50 5.61 0.11
C ASN A 200 -13.09 6.01 -1.24
N GLN A 201 -13.99 6.98 -1.20
CA GLN A 201 -14.66 7.54 -2.37
C GLN A 201 -14.62 9.06 -2.33
N ARG A 202 -14.69 9.68 -3.51
CA ARG A 202 -14.91 11.12 -3.70
C ARG A 202 -15.97 11.33 -4.75
N ARG A 203 -17.09 11.93 -4.36
CA ARG A 203 -18.26 12.20 -5.24
C ARG A 203 -18.77 10.94 -5.94
N GLY A 204 -18.80 9.80 -5.24
CA GLY A 204 -19.29 8.51 -5.75
C GLY A 204 -18.35 7.78 -6.69
N ARG A 205 -17.10 8.17 -6.79
CA ARG A 205 -16.04 7.48 -7.51
C ARG A 205 -15.01 6.97 -6.52
N ARG A 206 -14.36 5.83 -6.84
CA ARG A 206 -13.19 5.35 -6.08
C ARG A 206 -12.18 6.48 -5.93
N TRP A 207 -11.64 6.60 -4.73
CA TRP A 207 -10.51 7.45 -4.41
C TRP A 207 -9.36 6.55 -3.96
N SER A 208 -8.56 6.10 -4.94
CA SER A 208 -7.41 5.22 -4.69
C SER A 208 -6.23 6.00 -4.10
N MET A 209 -5.21 5.30 -3.62
CA MET A 209 -3.98 5.95 -3.16
C MET A 209 -3.21 6.61 -4.33
N ALA A 210 -3.44 6.17 -5.56
CA ALA A 210 -2.95 6.90 -6.73
C ALA A 210 -3.65 8.26 -6.89
N ASP A 211 -4.98 8.30 -6.72
CA ASP A 211 -5.74 9.56 -6.76
C ASP A 211 -5.34 10.50 -5.60
N ALA A 212 -5.07 9.95 -4.42
CA ALA A 212 -4.69 10.70 -3.24
C ALA A 212 -3.25 11.28 -3.34
N PHE A 213 -2.28 10.47 -3.75
CA PHE A 213 -0.88 10.83 -3.59
C PHE A 213 -0.10 10.98 -4.90
N LEU A 214 -0.33 10.11 -5.91
CA LEU A 214 0.53 10.10 -7.10
C LEU A 214 0.07 11.09 -8.17
N HIS A 215 -1.21 11.08 -8.53
CA HIS A 215 -1.72 11.94 -9.60
C HIS A 215 -1.51 13.43 -9.34
N PRO A 216 -1.68 13.96 -8.11
CA PRO A 216 -1.42 15.36 -7.83
C PRO A 216 0.02 15.80 -8.09
N VAL A 217 0.99 14.88 -8.05
CA VAL A 217 2.43 15.18 -8.14
C VAL A 217 3.10 14.58 -9.39
N ALA A 218 2.35 13.90 -10.24
CA ALA A 218 2.88 13.24 -11.44
C ALA A 218 3.54 14.19 -12.45
N HIS A 219 3.30 15.50 -12.31
CA HIS A 219 3.90 16.55 -13.14
C HIS A 219 5.29 16.98 -12.66
N ARG A 220 5.75 16.53 -11.49
CA ARG A 220 7.06 16.94 -10.94
C ARG A 220 8.20 16.43 -11.82
N PRO A 221 9.13 17.28 -12.23
CA PRO A 221 10.21 16.90 -13.16
C PRO A 221 11.21 15.90 -12.56
N ASN A 222 11.30 15.84 -11.23
CA ASN A 222 12.16 14.96 -10.47
C ASN A 222 11.49 13.59 -10.09
N LEU A 223 10.23 13.36 -10.49
CA LEU A 223 9.53 12.10 -10.32
C LEU A 223 9.37 11.39 -11.67
N THR A 224 9.94 10.22 -11.79
CA THR A 224 9.76 9.32 -12.94
C THR A 224 8.91 8.13 -12.53
N VAL A 225 7.91 7.79 -13.35
CA VAL A 225 7.04 6.63 -13.11
C VAL A 225 7.16 5.67 -14.29
N TYR A 226 7.63 4.45 -14.02
CA TYR A 226 7.64 3.36 -14.98
C TYR A 226 6.44 2.46 -14.73
N THR A 227 5.62 2.26 -15.76
CA THR A 227 4.55 1.24 -15.80
C THR A 227 4.98 0.11 -16.74
N HIS A 228 4.33 -1.06 -16.61
CA HIS A 228 4.74 -2.28 -17.34
C HIS A 228 6.22 -2.61 -17.13
N ALA A 229 6.71 -2.32 -15.93
CA ALA A 229 8.09 -2.49 -15.52
C ALA A 229 8.13 -3.40 -14.29
N GLN A 230 8.47 -4.67 -14.47
CA GLN A 230 8.51 -5.66 -13.40
C GLN A 230 9.91 -5.72 -12.80
N ALA A 231 10.04 -5.45 -11.50
CA ALA A 231 11.27 -5.70 -10.77
C ALA A 231 11.55 -7.19 -10.71
N LEU A 232 12.76 -7.58 -11.09
CA LEU A 232 13.21 -8.97 -11.13
C LEU A 232 14.16 -9.29 -9.96
N GLN A 233 14.99 -8.32 -9.56
CA GLN A 233 16.00 -8.51 -8.53
C GLN A 233 16.42 -7.17 -7.93
N VAL A 234 16.70 -7.14 -6.64
CA VAL A 234 17.44 -6.05 -5.98
C VAL A 234 18.93 -6.29 -6.21
N LEU A 235 19.62 -5.30 -6.74
CA LEU A 235 21.05 -5.35 -6.97
C LEU A 235 21.78 -5.00 -5.66
N MET A 236 22.69 -5.89 -5.25
CA MET A 236 23.46 -5.74 -4.03
C MET A 236 24.92 -5.42 -4.36
N ASP A 237 25.55 -4.65 -3.50
CA ASP A 237 27.02 -4.47 -3.53
C ASP A 237 27.65 -5.65 -2.79
N ASP A 238 28.54 -6.38 -3.47
CA ASP A 238 29.30 -7.50 -2.89
C ASP A 238 30.52 -7.05 -2.10
N GLN A 239 30.73 -5.72 -1.92
CA GLN A 239 31.83 -5.24 -1.11
C GLN A 239 31.60 -5.57 0.36
N VAL A 240 32.25 -6.64 0.81
CA VAL A 240 32.43 -6.94 2.22
C VAL A 240 33.31 -5.83 2.82
N HIS A 241 32.70 -4.88 3.48
CA HIS A 241 33.47 -3.95 4.33
C HIS A 241 33.92 -4.74 5.56
N ASP A 242 35.17 -5.24 5.47
CA ASP A 242 35.86 -5.89 6.57
C ASP A 242 36.13 -4.89 7.69
N HIS A 243 35.17 -4.74 8.60
CA HIS A 243 35.41 -4.06 9.88
C HIS A 243 35.81 -5.11 10.89
N GLN A 244 37.15 -5.24 11.09
CA GLN A 244 37.80 -6.00 12.13
C GLN A 244 37.08 -5.89 13.48
N ARG A 245 36.21 -6.86 13.79
CA ARG A 245 35.84 -7.25 15.15
C ARG A 245 35.97 -8.73 15.27
N ARG A 246 37.08 -9.16 15.88
CA ARG A 246 37.31 -10.54 16.32
C ARG A 246 36.16 -10.90 17.28
N GLY A 247 35.37 -11.93 16.97
CA GLY A 247 34.53 -12.64 17.92
C GLY A 247 33.03 -12.54 17.79
N ALA A 248 32.48 -11.93 16.74
CA ALA A 248 31.04 -12.00 16.43
C ALA A 248 30.85 -12.55 15.01
N TRP A 249 29.78 -13.29 14.78
CA TRP A 249 29.34 -13.69 13.43
C TRP A 249 29.23 -12.43 12.58
N THR A 250 30.19 -12.19 11.69
CA THR A 250 30.19 -11.07 10.78
C THR A 250 29.13 -11.35 9.70
N THR A 251 27.93 -10.87 9.89
CA THR A 251 27.00 -10.72 8.79
C THR A 251 27.60 -9.67 7.86
N ALA A 252 28.07 -10.09 6.68
CA ALA A 252 28.47 -9.19 5.62
C ALA A 252 27.32 -8.21 5.38
N GLN A 253 27.54 -6.91 5.64
CA GLN A 253 26.52 -5.90 5.38
C GLN A 253 26.48 -5.65 3.87
N ARG A 254 25.55 -6.31 3.18
CA ARG A 254 25.26 -6.04 1.78
C ARG A 254 24.44 -4.75 1.68
N ARG A 255 24.83 -3.89 0.76
CA ARG A 255 24.08 -2.66 0.46
C ARG A 255 23.29 -2.85 -0.84
N ALA A 256 22.00 -2.51 -0.82
CA ALA A 256 21.21 -2.41 -2.02
C ALA A 256 21.67 -1.20 -2.86
N THR A 257 22.03 -1.43 -4.12
CA THR A 257 22.58 -0.41 -5.03
C THR A 257 21.66 -0.08 -6.20
N GLY A 258 20.58 -0.86 -6.38
CA GLY A 258 19.66 -0.66 -7.49
C GLY A 258 18.68 -1.79 -7.66
N VAL A 259 18.02 -1.79 -8.80
CA VAL A 259 17.01 -2.79 -9.17
C VAL A 259 17.20 -3.20 -10.62
N ARG A 260 17.19 -4.51 -10.86
CA ARG A 260 17.03 -5.10 -12.19
C ARG A 260 15.57 -5.25 -12.51
N LEU A 261 15.13 -4.79 -13.66
CA LEU A 261 13.74 -4.83 -14.06
C LEU A 261 13.57 -5.26 -15.52
N LEU A 262 12.44 -5.86 -15.83
CA LEU A 262 11.97 -6.11 -17.18
C LEU A 262 11.04 -4.97 -17.59
N LYS A 263 11.41 -4.22 -18.60
CA LYS A 263 10.64 -3.11 -19.17
C LYS A 263 10.67 -3.17 -20.70
N ASP A 264 9.51 -3.11 -21.32
CA ASP A 264 9.37 -3.15 -22.79
C ASP A 264 10.08 -4.36 -23.44
N GLY A 265 10.06 -5.52 -22.74
CA GLY A 265 10.71 -6.76 -23.17
C GLY A 265 12.24 -6.80 -22.99
N GLN A 266 12.82 -5.75 -22.40
CA GLN A 266 14.27 -5.66 -22.16
C GLN A 266 14.58 -5.70 -20.67
N ILE A 267 15.69 -6.35 -20.32
CA ILE A 267 16.23 -6.31 -18.96
C ILE A 267 17.08 -5.04 -18.83
N VAL A 268 16.73 -4.21 -17.84
CA VAL A 268 17.37 -2.93 -17.57
C VAL A 268 17.76 -2.86 -16.10
N ASP A 269 18.95 -2.39 -15.81
CA ASP A 269 19.39 -2.08 -14.45
C ASP A 269 19.23 -0.57 -14.20
N VAL A 270 18.68 -0.23 -13.02
CA VAL A 270 18.60 1.14 -12.52
C VAL A 270 19.34 1.25 -11.20
N ARG A 271 20.08 2.32 -10.99
CA ARG A 271 20.85 2.54 -9.76
C ARG A 271 20.13 3.46 -8.79
N ALA A 272 20.25 3.15 -7.50
CA ALA A 272 19.81 3.98 -6.40
C ALA A 272 21.05 4.54 -5.67
N ARG A 273 21.19 5.87 -5.64
CA ARG A 273 22.30 6.53 -4.92
C ARG A 273 22.11 6.47 -3.41
N ARG A 274 20.85 6.54 -2.96
CA ARG A 274 20.50 6.56 -1.54
C ARG A 274 19.83 5.26 -1.11
N GLU A 275 18.62 4.98 -1.60
CA GLU A 275 17.82 3.86 -1.12
C GLU A 275 17.02 3.17 -2.21
N VAL A 276 16.86 1.84 -2.05
CA VAL A 276 15.84 1.02 -2.72
C VAL A 276 14.74 0.75 -1.71
N VAL A 277 13.50 1.13 -2.05
CA VAL A 277 12.34 0.96 -1.18
C VAL A 277 11.43 -0.12 -1.76
N LEU A 278 11.17 -1.18 -0.99
CA LEU A 278 10.27 -2.26 -1.38
C LEU A 278 8.85 -1.97 -0.89
N SER A 279 7.96 -1.70 -1.81
CA SER A 279 6.52 -1.47 -1.57
C SER A 279 5.63 -2.28 -2.51
N ALA A 280 6.11 -3.46 -2.93
CA ALA A 280 5.42 -4.37 -3.84
C ALA A 280 4.33 -5.23 -3.16
N GLY A 281 3.95 -4.90 -1.93
CA GLY A 281 2.92 -5.56 -1.15
C GLY A 281 3.40 -6.81 -0.42
N ALA A 282 2.47 -7.42 0.35
CA ALA A 282 2.78 -8.53 1.26
C ALA A 282 3.30 -9.81 0.57
N ILE A 283 3.05 -9.98 -0.72
CA ILE A 283 3.58 -11.10 -1.51
C ILE A 283 4.79 -10.66 -2.32
N GLY A 284 4.70 -9.54 -3.04
CA GLY A 284 5.73 -9.14 -3.98
C GLY A 284 7.04 -8.72 -3.31
N SER A 285 6.99 -8.01 -2.17
CA SER A 285 8.21 -7.57 -1.49
C SER A 285 9.02 -8.73 -0.90
N PRO A 286 8.43 -9.67 -0.11
CA PRO A 286 9.17 -10.84 0.38
C PRO A 286 9.67 -11.73 -0.77
N HIS A 287 8.86 -11.93 -1.80
CA HIS A 287 9.28 -12.72 -2.96
C HIS A 287 10.49 -12.09 -3.66
N LEU A 288 10.45 -10.77 -3.91
CA LEU A 288 11.59 -10.07 -4.51
C LEU A 288 12.86 -10.19 -3.65
N MET A 289 12.73 -10.10 -2.33
CA MET A 289 13.87 -10.31 -1.43
C MET A 289 14.44 -11.72 -1.55
N GLN A 290 13.59 -12.75 -1.55
CA GLN A 290 14.02 -14.14 -1.67
C GLN A 290 14.77 -14.43 -2.98
N VAL A 291 14.32 -13.88 -4.11
CA VAL A 291 14.99 -14.07 -5.41
C VAL A 291 16.22 -13.18 -5.58
N SER A 292 16.43 -12.23 -4.68
CA SER A 292 17.61 -11.34 -4.71
C SER A 292 18.80 -11.85 -3.91
N GLY A 293 18.63 -12.86 -3.07
CA GLY A 293 19.67 -13.52 -2.27
C GLY A 293 19.69 -13.04 -0.82
#